data_910c04e872a5982b65518de62467aac9
#
_entry.id   910c04e872a5982b65518de62467aac9
#
_cell.length_a   1.000
_cell.length_b   1.000
_cell.length_c   1.000
_cell.angle_alpha   90.00
_cell.angle_beta   90.00
_cell.angle_gamma   90.00
#
_symmetry.space_group_name_H-M   'P 1'
#
loop_
_entity.id
_entity.type
_entity.pdbx_description
1 polymer ?
#
loop_
_entity_poly.entity_id
_entity_poly.type
_entity_poly.pdbx_seq_one_letter_code
_entity_poly.pdbx_strand_id
1 'polypeptide(L)'
;TPMYSDAHFVLPADKHVNGQRGDLPFGKVNVANYTATNGTKRGSNLDSGYSAGYTGVVFEPIDEFKGDIARSLLYFATRYENVVTGFSYPMFDGTSTMVFTDTFKNILLTWNILDPVSQREIDRNNAIYARQNNRNPYIDNNSYVALVWGAPLGTTIFDANTSISVFPNPTNNNQVNIQTEFVIDEIQLINLNGQLIQQLNKPNFNNSIYTIENITQGFYFLKLTSNNQSIVKKLFVN
;
A
#
# COMPACT_ATOMS: atom_id res chain seq x y z
N THR A 1 -32.33 4.53 1.98
CA THR A 1 -31.30 5.42 2.55
C THR A 1 -30.36 5.85 1.45
N PRO A 2 -29.84 7.10 1.44
CA PRO A 2 -28.95 7.58 0.37
C PRO A 2 -27.68 6.72 0.18
N MET A 3 -27.26 6.02 1.18
CA MET A 3 -26.11 5.10 1.19
C MET A 3 -26.15 4.06 0.05
N TYR A 4 -27.31 3.48 -0.26
CA TYR A 4 -27.44 2.43 -1.31
C TYR A 4 -27.34 2.98 -2.75
N SER A 5 -27.45 4.28 -2.92
CA SER A 5 -27.35 4.96 -4.21
C SER A 5 -26.19 5.95 -4.28
N ASP A 6 -25.37 6.03 -3.23
CA ASP A 6 -24.22 6.91 -3.21
C ASP A 6 -23.11 6.34 -4.10
N ALA A 7 -22.90 6.96 -5.25
CA ALA A 7 -21.93 6.50 -6.23
C ALA A 7 -20.47 6.64 -5.76
N HIS A 8 -20.17 7.40 -4.69
CA HIS A 8 -18.84 7.42 -4.10
C HIS A 8 -18.52 6.13 -3.33
N PHE A 9 -19.54 5.43 -2.87
CA PHE A 9 -19.40 4.17 -2.15
C PHE A 9 -19.70 2.95 -3.04
N VAL A 10 -20.67 3.06 -3.98
CA VAL A 10 -21.04 1.97 -4.89
C VAL A 10 -20.07 1.94 -6.07
N LEU A 11 -19.11 1.03 -6.04
CA LEU A 11 -18.12 0.86 -7.09
C LEU A 11 -18.57 -0.18 -8.13
N PRO A 12 -18.37 0.06 -9.44
CA PRO A 12 -18.61 -0.95 -10.46
C PRO A 12 -17.63 -2.12 -10.29
N ALA A 13 -18.14 -3.33 -10.42
CA ALA A 13 -17.35 -4.55 -10.30
C ALA A 13 -17.82 -5.60 -11.29
N ASP A 14 -16.92 -6.48 -11.73
CA ASP A 14 -17.28 -7.68 -12.47
C ASP A 14 -18.22 -8.56 -11.61
N LYS A 15 -19.31 -9.05 -12.22
CA LYS A 15 -20.35 -9.81 -11.51
C LYS A 15 -19.80 -11.07 -10.86
N HIS A 16 -18.90 -11.81 -11.54
CA HIS A 16 -18.34 -13.05 -11.03
C HIS A 16 -17.38 -12.76 -9.87
N VAL A 17 -16.48 -11.81 -10.06
CA VAL A 17 -15.50 -11.37 -9.04
C VAL A 17 -16.21 -10.82 -7.80
N ASN A 18 -17.26 -10.00 -7.98
CA ASN A 18 -18.07 -9.51 -6.87
C ASN A 18 -18.83 -10.65 -6.15
N GLY A 19 -19.30 -11.65 -6.89
CA GLY A 19 -19.88 -12.87 -6.31
C GLY A 19 -18.88 -13.67 -5.47
N GLN A 20 -17.60 -13.70 -5.86
CA GLN A 20 -16.52 -14.31 -5.07
C GLN A 20 -16.18 -13.51 -3.80
N ARG A 21 -16.36 -12.21 -3.83
CA ARG A 21 -16.24 -11.38 -2.64
C ARG A 21 -17.39 -11.64 -1.67
N GLY A 22 -18.64 -11.65 -2.17
CA GLY A 22 -19.81 -11.69 -1.30
C GLY A 22 -19.80 -10.54 -0.29
N ASP A 23 -19.85 -10.87 1.00
CA ASP A 23 -19.78 -9.99 2.15
C ASP A 23 -18.42 -10.03 2.88
N LEU A 24 -17.42 -10.70 2.31
CA LEU A 24 -16.09 -10.81 2.94
C LEU A 24 -15.45 -9.41 3.13
N PRO A 25 -14.77 -9.20 4.26
CA PRO A 25 -13.99 -7.98 4.48
C PRO A 25 -12.81 -7.91 3.51
N PHE A 26 -12.38 -6.69 3.24
CA PHE A 26 -11.18 -6.46 2.45
C PHE A 26 -9.92 -6.68 3.29
N GLY A 27 -8.89 -7.33 2.72
CA GLY A 27 -7.64 -7.57 3.42
C GLY A 27 -6.55 -8.13 2.54
N LYS A 28 -5.39 -8.37 3.11
CA LYS A 28 -4.25 -8.99 2.42
C LYS A 28 -4.35 -10.51 2.50
N VAL A 29 -4.43 -11.17 1.36
CA VAL A 29 -4.51 -12.64 1.31
C VAL A 29 -3.13 -13.27 1.54
N ASN A 30 -3.05 -14.17 2.51
CA ASN A 30 -1.89 -15.02 2.78
C ASN A 30 -1.92 -16.28 1.88
N VAL A 31 -2.95 -17.12 2.06
CA VAL A 31 -3.14 -18.32 1.26
C VAL A 31 -4.46 -18.18 0.50
N ALA A 32 -4.36 -18.08 -0.83
CA ALA A 32 -5.52 -17.93 -1.68
C ALA A 32 -6.25 -19.28 -1.87
N ASN A 33 -7.57 -19.29 -1.71
CA ASN A 33 -8.45 -20.37 -2.13
C ASN A 33 -9.21 -20.04 -3.44
N TYR A 34 -9.09 -18.80 -3.90
CA TYR A 34 -9.57 -18.33 -5.20
C TYR A 34 -8.64 -17.24 -5.72
N THR A 35 -8.33 -17.29 -7.01
CA THR A 35 -7.60 -16.24 -7.73
C THR A 35 -8.29 -16.01 -9.07
N ALA A 36 -8.73 -14.78 -9.31
CA ALA A 36 -9.30 -14.36 -10.58
C ALA A 36 -8.21 -14.17 -11.65
N THR A 37 -8.61 -14.14 -12.91
CA THR A 37 -7.67 -13.95 -14.05
C THR A 37 -6.95 -12.60 -14.03
N ASN A 38 -7.55 -11.60 -13.41
CA ASN A 38 -6.92 -10.27 -13.21
C ASN A 38 -6.01 -10.20 -11.98
N GLY A 39 -5.89 -11.28 -11.19
CA GLY A 39 -5.05 -11.31 -10.00
C GLY A 39 -5.76 -11.03 -8.67
N THR A 40 -7.06 -10.65 -8.68
CA THR A 40 -7.87 -10.54 -7.46
C THR A 40 -7.93 -11.87 -6.72
N LYS A 41 -7.85 -11.85 -5.38
CA LYS A 41 -7.75 -13.05 -4.55
C LYS A 41 -8.81 -13.08 -3.45
N ARG A 42 -9.15 -14.30 -3.03
CA ARG A 42 -9.88 -14.59 -1.81
C ARG A 42 -9.13 -15.69 -1.04
N GLY A 43 -9.03 -15.56 0.27
CA GLY A 43 -8.34 -16.55 1.09
C GLY A 43 -8.16 -16.10 2.53
N SER A 44 -7.37 -16.83 3.32
CA SER A 44 -7.04 -16.44 4.68
C SER A 44 -6.30 -15.10 4.70
N ASN A 45 -6.61 -14.26 5.69
CA ASN A 45 -5.87 -13.00 5.86
C ASN A 45 -4.41 -13.26 6.24
N LEU A 46 -3.52 -12.37 5.79
CA LEU A 46 -2.14 -12.32 6.25
C LEU A 46 -2.10 -11.67 7.64
N ASP A 47 -2.07 -12.49 8.68
CA ASP A 47 -2.03 -12.02 10.06
C ASP A 47 -0.62 -11.55 10.46
N SER A 48 -0.09 -10.58 9.71
CA SER A 48 1.19 -9.93 9.98
C SER A 48 1.29 -8.58 9.27
N GLY A 49 2.27 -7.76 9.68
CA GLY A 49 2.50 -6.43 9.12
C GLY A 49 1.26 -5.56 9.24
N TYR A 50 0.91 -4.85 8.18
CA TYR A 50 -0.26 -3.94 8.18
C TYR A 50 -1.62 -4.64 8.20
N SER A 51 -1.66 -5.97 8.04
CA SER A 51 -2.88 -6.78 8.02
C SER A 51 -3.04 -7.64 9.28
N ALA A 52 -2.19 -7.46 10.29
CA ALA A 52 -2.22 -8.20 11.55
C ALA A 52 -3.50 -7.94 12.36
N GLY A 53 -3.95 -8.96 13.11
CA GLY A 53 -5.06 -8.86 14.04
C GLY A 53 -6.41 -9.37 13.51
N TYR A 54 -6.45 -9.99 12.32
CA TYR A 54 -7.62 -10.68 11.80
C TYR A 54 -7.23 -12.01 11.16
N THR A 55 -7.85 -13.11 11.59
CA THR A 55 -7.51 -14.48 11.13
C THR A 55 -8.54 -15.09 10.18
N GLY A 56 -9.59 -14.34 9.84
CA GLY A 56 -10.67 -14.82 8.96
C GLY A 56 -10.30 -14.78 7.47
N VAL A 57 -11.29 -15.11 6.65
CA VAL A 57 -11.19 -15.02 5.19
C VAL A 57 -11.40 -13.57 4.75
N VAL A 58 -10.58 -13.12 3.82
CA VAL A 58 -10.62 -11.77 3.25
C VAL A 58 -10.63 -11.82 1.73
N PHE A 59 -11.00 -10.69 1.15
CA PHE A 59 -10.95 -10.45 -0.28
C PHE A 59 -9.90 -9.37 -0.57
N GLU A 60 -8.93 -9.69 -1.43
CA GLU A 60 -7.86 -8.78 -1.86
C GLU A 60 -8.08 -8.38 -3.32
N PRO A 61 -8.40 -7.11 -3.60
CA PRO A 61 -8.43 -6.59 -4.96
C PRO A 61 -7.02 -6.51 -5.54
N ILE A 62 -6.92 -6.31 -6.84
CA ILE A 62 -5.63 -6.00 -7.48
C ILE A 62 -5.07 -4.68 -6.96
N ASP A 63 -3.76 -4.53 -7.05
CA ASP A 63 -3.05 -3.38 -6.46
C ASP A 63 -3.57 -2.04 -6.97
N GLU A 64 -3.93 -1.95 -8.25
CA GLU A 64 -4.46 -0.76 -8.94
C GLU A 64 -5.78 -0.22 -8.37
N PHE A 65 -6.52 -1.01 -7.60
CA PHE A 65 -7.81 -0.61 -7.02
C PHE A 65 -7.82 -0.58 -5.48
N LYS A 66 -6.70 -0.85 -4.83
CA LYS A 66 -6.62 -0.87 -3.37
C LYS A 66 -6.89 0.50 -2.77
N GLY A 67 -6.29 1.53 -3.34
CA GLY A 67 -6.49 2.92 -2.93
C GLY A 67 -7.91 3.41 -3.22
N ASP A 68 -8.46 3.09 -4.40
CA ASP A 68 -9.84 3.42 -4.78
C ASP A 68 -10.84 2.89 -3.73
N ILE A 69 -10.67 1.62 -3.35
CA ILE A 69 -11.51 0.95 -2.35
C ILE A 69 -11.30 1.57 -0.97
N ALA A 70 -10.05 1.82 -0.59
CA ALA A 70 -9.74 2.45 0.69
C ALA A 70 -10.40 3.82 0.82
N ARG A 71 -10.23 4.71 -0.17
CA ARG A 71 -10.83 6.05 -0.17
C ARG A 71 -12.37 6.02 -0.23
N SER A 72 -12.94 5.01 -0.88
CA SER A 72 -14.38 4.79 -0.90
C SER A 72 -14.92 4.39 0.48
N LEU A 73 -14.23 3.48 1.17
CA LEU A 73 -14.63 3.03 2.51
C LEU A 73 -14.39 4.08 3.59
N LEU A 74 -13.28 4.82 3.52
CA LEU A 74 -13.01 5.95 4.41
C LEU A 74 -14.06 7.07 4.24
N TYR A 75 -14.45 7.36 2.98
CA TYR A 75 -15.57 8.28 2.70
C TYR A 75 -16.87 7.76 3.31
N PHE A 76 -17.20 6.49 3.08
CA PHE A 76 -18.39 5.86 3.65
C PHE A 76 -18.45 6.01 5.16
N ALA A 77 -17.36 5.68 5.84
CA ALA A 77 -17.25 5.78 7.28
C ALA A 77 -17.42 7.22 7.80
N THR A 78 -16.83 8.21 7.10
CA THR A 78 -16.98 9.62 7.47
C THR A 78 -18.40 10.14 7.26
N ARG A 79 -19.03 9.78 6.12
CA ARG A 79 -20.35 10.31 5.77
C ARG A 79 -21.49 9.66 6.53
N TYR A 80 -21.34 8.38 6.87
CA TYR A 80 -22.38 7.55 7.45
C TYR A 80 -22.05 7.03 8.85
N GLU A 81 -21.14 7.68 9.56
CA GLU A 81 -20.65 7.28 10.89
C GLU A 81 -21.77 6.90 11.87
N ASN A 82 -22.84 7.70 11.91
CA ASN A 82 -23.97 7.45 12.79
C ASN A 82 -24.86 6.27 12.37
N VAL A 83 -24.73 5.79 11.13
CA VAL A 83 -25.50 4.66 10.61
C VAL A 83 -24.79 3.34 10.85
N VAL A 84 -23.46 3.34 10.75
CA VAL A 84 -22.64 2.11 10.83
C VAL A 84 -22.60 1.49 12.21
N THR A 85 -22.89 2.25 13.29
CA THR A 85 -22.94 1.75 14.67
C THR A 85 -23.92 0.59 14.87
N GLY A 86 -24.92 0.45 13.99
CA GLY A 86 -25.88 -0.66 14.02
C GLY A 86 -25.45 -1.88 13.20
N PHE A 87 -24.29 -1.85 12.53
CA PHE A 87 -23.87 -2.90 11.64
C PHE A 87 -22.91 -3.88 12.34
N SER A 88 -23.27 -5.18 12.28
CA SER A 88 -22.37 -6.25 12.68
C SER A 88 -21.56 -6.69 11.45
N TYR A 89 -20.33 -6.23 11.33
CA TYR A 89 -19.44 -6.55 10.21
C TYR A 89 -17.98 -6.59 10.69
N PRO A 90 -17.15 -7.54 10.23
CA PRO A 90 -15.79 -7.71 10.75
C PRO A 90 -14.89 -6.48 10.68
N MET A 91 -15.15 -5.58 9.73
CA MET A 91 -14.36 -4.36 9.58
C MET A 91 -14.73 -3.27 10.59
N PHE A 92 -15.93 -3.34 11.22
CA PHE A 92 -16.44 -2.28 12.08
C PHE A 92 -16.22 -2.59 13.57
N ASP A 93 -15.91 -1.54 14.34
CA ASP A 93 -15.75 -1.62 15.80
C ASP A 93 -17.05 -1.35 16.57
N GLY A 94 -18.14 -0.99 15.86
CA GLY A 94 -19.44 -0.69 16.44
C GLY A 94 -19.57 0.74 16.99
N THR A 95 -18.57 1.60 16.79
CA THR A 95 -18.61 3.01 17.21
C THR A 95 -18.78 3.97 16.04
N SER A 96 -19.27 5.18 16.31
CA SER A 96 -19.31 6.27 15.33
C SER A 96 -17.99 7.06 15.26
N THR A 97 -17.12 6.90 16.25
CA THR A 97 -15.88 7.67 16.32
C THR A 97 -14.74 7.02 15.55
N MET A 98 -14.57 5.71 15.72
CA MET A 98 -13.48 4.97 15.08
C MET A 98 -13.96 4.20 13.84
N VAL A 99 -15.22 3.77 13.84
CA VAL A 99 -15.92 3.04 12.78
C VAL A 99 -15.24 1.73 12.38
N PHE A 100 -13.95 1.76 12.06
CA PHE A 100 -13.16 0.57 11.72
C PHE A 100 -12.38 0.04 12.92
N THR A 101 -12.27 -1.29 13.03
CA THR A 101 -11.28 -1.88 13.93
C THR A 101 -9.87 -1.48 13.50
N ASP A 102 -8.91 -1.49 14.42
CA ASP A 102 -7.53 -1.05 14.15
C ASP A 102 -6.90 -1.82 12.98
N THR A 103 -7.15 -3.12 12.87
CA THR A 103 -6.67 -3.95 11.73
C THR A 103 -7.15 -3.40 10.40
N PHE A 104 -8.47 -3.22 10.24
CA PHE A 104 -9.02 -2.81 8.96
C PHE A 104 -8.75 -1.33 8.65
N LYS A 105 -8.72 -0.47 9.64
CA LYS A 105 -8.24 0.90 9.50
C LYS A 105 -6.81 0.92 8.95
N ASN A 106 -5.92 0.12 9.55
CA ASN A 106 -4.53 0.04 9.12
C ASN A 106 -4.37 -0.48 7.69
N ILE A 107 -5.16 -1.49 7.29
CA ILE A 107 -5.22 -1.98 5.91
C ILE A 107 -5.61 -0.85 4.95
N LEU A 108 -6.70 -0.12 5.24
CA LEU A 108 -7.19 0.95 4.37
C LEU A 108 -6.21 2.11 4.27
N LEU A 109 -5.60 2.53 5.37
CA LEU A 109 -4.59 3.59 5.38
C LEU A 109 -3.36 3.18 4.55
N THR A 110 -2.91 1.94 4.71
CA THR A 110 -1.79 1.40 3.92
C THR A 110 -2.13 1.36 2.43
N TRP A 111 -3.31 0.88 2.06
CA TRP A 111 -3.75 0.82 0.67
C TRP A 111 -3.88 2.20 0.04
N ASN A 112 -4.37 3.20 0.79
CA ASN A 112 -4.44 4.58 0.32
C ASN A 112 -3.08 5.16 -0.07
N ILE A 113 -2.01 4.71 0.60
CA ILE A 113 -0.65 5.16 0.29
C ILE A 113 -0.02 4.35 -0.86
N LEU A 114 -0.23 3.02 -0.86
CA LEU A 114 0.31 2.13 -1.90
C LEU A 114 -0.28 2.38 -3.28
N ASP A 115 -1.54 2.84 -3.34
CA ASP A 115 -2.25 3.17 -4.57
C ASP A 115 -2.78 4.61 -4.49
N PRO A 116 -1.95 5.59 -4.89
CA PRO A 116 -2.30 7.01 -4.85
C PRO A 116 -3.49 7.37 -5.75
N VAL A 117 -4.10 8.53 -5.48
CA VAL A 117 -5.24 9.02 -6.28
C VAL A 117 -4.91 9.08 -7.76
N SER A 118 -5.68 8.36 -8.55
CA SER A 118 -5.54 8.27 -10.01
C SER A 118 -6.36 9.34 -10.75
N GLN A 119 -6.02 9.64 -12.00
CA GLN A 119 -6.83 10.52 -12.84
C GLN A 119 -8.24 9.97 -13.03
N ARG A 120 -8.40 8.65 -13.13
CA ARG A 120 -9.71 7.98 -13.20
C ARG A 120 -10.60 8.30 -11.99
N GLU A 121 -10.04 8.32 -10.78
CA GLU A 121 -10.79 8.68 -9.57
C GLU A 121 -11.20 10.16 -9.57
N ILE A 122 -10.30 11.05 -10.01
CA ILE A 122 -10.60 12.49 -10.14
C ILE A 122 -11.75 12.70 -11.12
N ASP A 123 -11.68 12.09 -12.31
CA ASP A 123 -12.72 12.20 -13.33
C ASP A 123 -14.05 11.63 -12.84
N ARG A 124 -14.01 10.49 -12.16
CA ARG A 124 -15.18 9.88 -11.53
C ARG A 124 -15.78 10.78 -10.44
N ASN A 125 -14.94 11.37 -9.57
CA ASN A 125 -15.37 12.29 -8.51
C ASN A 125 -16.08 13.52 -9.11
N ASN A 126 -15.56 14.07 -10.22
CA ASN A 126 -16.18 15.16 -10.97
C ASN A 126 -17.53 14.77 -11.59
N ALA A 127 -17.59 13.59 -12.21
CA ALA A 127 -18.82 13.09 -12.82
C ALA A 127 -19.92 12.80 -11.78
N ILE A 128 -19.57 12.28 -10.61
CA ILE A 128 -20.50 12.05 -9.50
C ILE A 128 -20.99 13.39 -8.95
N TYR A 129 -20.11 14.37 -8.76
CA TYR A 129 -20.49 15.70 -8.31
C TYR A 129 -21.58 16.33 -9.20
N ALA A 130 -21.43 16.20 -10.51
CA ALA A 130 -22.42 16.70 -11.48
C ALA A 130 -23.80 16.03 -11.33
N ARG A 131 -23.91 14.88 -10.68
CA ARG A 131 -25.15 14.09 -10.51
C ARG A 131 -25.71 14.13 -9.09
N GLN A 132 -24.85 14.10 -8.08
CA GLN A 132 -25.21 13.97 -6.67
C GLN A 132 -24.95 15.24 -5.85
N ASN A 133 -24.23 16.22 -6.42
CA ASN A 133 -23.83 17.47 -5.77
C ASN A 133 -23.03 17.26 -4.46
N ASN A 134 -22.27 16.17 -4.39
CA ASN A 134 -21.32 15.90 -3.30
C ASN A 134 -20.04 15.28 -3.86
N ARG A 135 -18.97 15.36 -3.10
CA ARG A 135 -17.64 14.88 -3.50
C ARG A 135 -17.04 13.95 -2.44
N ASN A 136 -16.14 13.08 -2.86
CA ASN A 136 -15.27 12.39 -1.93
C ASN A 136 -14.07 13.30 -1.63
N PRO A 137 -13.95 13.86 -0.40
CA PRO A 137 -12.89 14.78 -0.05
C PRO A 137 -11.49 14.14 -0.06
N TYR A 138 -11.41 12.82 0.12
CA TYR A 138 -10.14 12.08 0.12
C TYR A 138 -9.54 11.91 -1.28
N ILE A 139 -10.34 12.12 -2.32
CA ILE A 139 -9.89 12.20 -3.72
C ILE A 139 -9.47 13.65 -4.05
N ASP A 140 -10.22 14.64 -3.57
CA ASP A 140 -9.92 16.07 -3.83
C ASP A 140 -8.63 16.51 -3.12
N ASN A 141 -8.44 16.05 -1.89
CA ASN A 141 -7.24 16.29 -1.11
C ASN A 141 -6.90 15.07 -0.24
N ASN A 142 -6.00 14.24 -0.72
CA ASN A 142 -5.65 12.99 -0.06
C ASN A 142 -5.01 13.19 1.33
N SER A 143 -4.44 14.37 1.62
CA SER A 143 -3.89 14.67 2.95
C SER A 143 -4.94 14.61 4.07
N TYR A 144 -6.21 14.77 3.73
CA TYR A 144 -7.31 14.64 4.70
C TYR A 144 -7.43 13.22 5.27
N VAL A 145 -6.96 12.18 4.56
CA VAL A 145 -6.93 10.82 5.11
C VAL A 145 -6.10 10.79 6.39
N ALA A 146 -4.87 11.31 6.34
CA ALA A 146 -3.99 11.33 7.51
C ALA A 146 -4.51 12.26 8.64
N LEU A 147 -5.15 13.36 8.29
CA LEU A 147 -5.72 14.30 9.27
C LEU A 147 -6.92 13.71 10.03
N VAL A 148 -7.77 12.94 9.36
CA VAL A 148 -9.00 12.37 9.96
C VAL A 148 -8.72 11.02 10.61
N TRP A 149 -7.98 10.15 9.94
CA TRP A 149 -7.83 8.75 10.30
C TRP A 149 -6.47 8.40 10.92
N GLY A 150 -5.51 9.33 10.87
CA GLY A 150 -4.13 9.11 11.29
C GLY A 150 -3.27 8.44 10.23
N ALA A 151 -2.04 8.08 10.62
CA ALA A 151 -1.13 7.31 9.80
C ALA A 151 -1.29 5.80 10.09
N PRO A 152 -1.00 4.91 9.14
CA PRO A 152 -1.02 3.48 9.38
C PRO A 152 -0.04 3.08 10.49
N LEU A 153 -0.47 2.21 11.39
CA LEU A 153 0.38 1.69 12.46
C LEU A 153 1.34 0.64 11.89
N GLY A 154 2.63 0.82 12.16
CA GLY A 154 3.65 -0.18 11.83
C GLY A 154 4.07 -0.25 10.37
N THR A 155 3.61 0.65 9.53
CA THR A 155 4.16 0.86 8.20
C THR A 155 5.05 2.10 8.20
N THR A 156 6.31 1.91 8.47
CA THR A 156 7.29 2.69 7.71
C THR A 156 7.10 2.25 6.28
N ILE A 157 6.28 3.00 5.51
CA ILE A 157 6.17 2.75 4.09
C ILE A 157 7.56 2.99 3.55
N PHE A 158 8.06 1.95 2.91
CA PHE A 158 9.29 2.02 2.16
C PHE A 158 9.01 2.90 0.94
N ASP A 159 8.87 4.23 1.17
CA ASP A 159 8.78 5.21 0.10
C ASP A 159 10.16 5.32 -0.52
N ALA A 160 10.31 4.46 -1.47
CA ALA A 160 11.50 4.20 -2.21
C ALA A 160 12.11 5.44 -2.87
N ASN A 161 11.35 6.48 -3.08
CA ASN A 161 11.81 7.65 -3.84
C ASN A 161 12.38 8.76 -2.95
N THR A 162 11.96 8.88 -1.70
CA THR A 162 12.32 10.01 -0.85
C THR A 162 13.27 9.69 0.29
N SER A 163 13.42 8.42 0.67
CA SER A 163 14.08 8.06 1.92
C SER A 163 15.32 7.17 1.78
N ILE A 164 15.73 6.81 0.55
CA ILE A 164 16.99 6.11 0.31
C ILE A 164 17.87 6.93 -0.61
N SER A 165 18.99 7.38 -0.07
CA SER A 165 20.05 8.04 -0.83
C SER A 165 21.19 7.06 -1.11
N VAL A 166 21.69 7.10 -2.36
CA VAL A 166 22.85 6.31 -2.81
C VAL A 166 23.89 7.29 -3.33
N PHE A 167 25.03 7.40 -2.63
CA PHE A 167 26.03 8.42 -2.93
C PHE A 167 27.47 7.99 -2.60
N PRO A 168 28.47 8.54 -3.31
CA PRO A 168 28.34 9.29 -4.54
C PRO A 168 27.84 8.40 -5.68
N ASN A 169 27.09 8.97 -6.63
CA ASN A 169 26.66 8.27 -7.82
C ASN A 169 26.65 9.28 -9.00
N PRO A 170 27.59 9.21 -9.95
CA PRO A 170 28.66 8.20 -10.09
C PRO A 170 29.68 8.19 -8.95
N THR A 171 30.30 7.04 -8.71
CA THR A 171 31.40 6.90 -7.75
C THR A 171 32.73 6.68 -8.49
N ASN A 172 33.83 7.22 -7.92
CA ASN A 172 35.20 7.11 -8.47
C ASN A 172 36.16 6.30 -7.58
N ASN A 173 35.67 5.78 -6.44
CA ASN A 173 36.51 5.11 -5.44
C ASN A 173 36.07 3.68 -5.14
N ASN A 174 35.38 3.05 -6.08
CA ASN A 174 34.95 1.66 -5.99
C ASN A 174 34.05 1.33 -4.79
N GLN A 175 33.44 2.36 -4.19
CA GLN A 175 32.53 2.21 -3.04
C GLN A 175 31.36 3.17 -3.16
N VAL A 176 30.25 2.82 -2.52
CA VAL A 176 29.04 3.62 -2.48
C VAL A 176 28.38 3.53 -1.12
N ASN A 177 27.84 4.63 -0.65
CA ASN A 177 27.09 4.71 0.58
C ASN A 177 25.60 4.63 0.29
N ILE A 178 24.89 3.87 1.10
CA ILE A 178 23.44 3.80 1.14
C ILE A 178 23.01 4.42 2.46
N GLN A 179 22.26 5.50 2.39
CA GLN A 179 21.69 6.15 3.57
C GLN A 179 20.20 5.94 3.60
N THR A 180 19.68 5.44 4.72
CA THR A 180 18.25 5.23 4.94
C THR A 180 17.96 5.14 6.44
N GLU A 181 16.74 5.52 6.82
CA GLU A 181 16.21 5.30 8.17
C GLU A 181 15.43 3.98 8.31
N PHE A 182 15.25 3.27 7.18
CA PHE A 182 14.54 2.00 7.17
C PHE A 182 15.46 0.83 7.49
N VAL A 183 14.88 -0.19 8.11
CA VAL A 183 15.54 -1.48 8.26
C VAL A 183 15.57 -2.19 6.91
N ILE A 184 16.75 -2.44 6.38
CA ILE A 184 16.94 -3.18 5.12
C ILE A 184 17.16 -4.66 5.46
N ASP A 185 16.32 -5.51 4.85
CA ASP A 185 16.44 -6.97 5.02
C ASP A 185 17.48 -7.56 4.08
N GLU A 186 17.60 -6.98 2.87
CA GLU A 186 18.51 -7.48 1.85
C GLU A 186 18.98 -6.35 0.91
N ILE A 187 20.25 -6.40 0.56
CA ILE A 187 20.86 -5.59 -0.50
C ILE A 187 21.43 -6.53 -1.57
N GLN A 188 21.06 -6.33 -2.82
CA GLN A 188 21.59 -7.04 -3.97
C GLN A 188 22.21 -6.05 -4.96
N LEU A 189 23.47 -6.30 -5.36
CA LEU A 189 24.16 -5.60 -6.43
C LEU A 189 24.14 -6.47 -7.69
N ILE A 190 23.50 -5.99 -8.76
CA ILE A 190 23.25 -6.77 -9.99
C ILE A 190 23.86 -5.99 -11.17
N ASN A 191 24.61 -6.66 -12.02
CA ASN A 191 25.19 -6.04 -13.22
C ASN A 191 24.15 -5.93 -14.37
N LEU A 192 24.52 -5.28 -15.47
CA LEU A 192 23.65 -5.11 -16.64
C LEU A 192 23.19 -6.42 -17.28
N ASN A 193 23.93 -7.50 -17.09
CA ASN A 193 23.58 -8.83 -17.61
C ASN A 193 22.62 -9.60 -16.69
N GLY A 194 22.17 -8.97 -15.60
CA GLY A 194 21.30 -9.61 -14.61
C GLY A 194 22.01 -10.54 -13.63
N GLN A 195 23.36 -10.55 -13.63
CA GLN A 195 24.12 -11.38 -12.72
C GLN A 195 24.24 -10.71 -11.34
N LEU A 196 24.00 -11.48 -10.30
CA LEU A 196 24.19 -11.07 -8.91
C LEU A 196 25.69 -11.00 -8.61
N ILE A 197 26.18 -9.81 -8.25
CA ILE A 197 27.58 -9.54 -7.95
C ILE A 197 27.83 -9.62 -6.45
N GLN A 198 26.95 -9.00 -5.66
CA GLN A 198 27.00 -9.07 -4.19
C GLN A 198 25.59 -9.17 -3.62
N GLN A 199 25.47 -9.89 -2.50
CA GLN A 199 24.24 -10.02 -1.74
C GLN A 199 24.55 -9.93 -0.26
N LEU A 200 23.79 -9.12 0.44
CA LEU A 200 23.93 -8.86 1.87
C LEU A 200 22.56 -9.02 2.53
N ASN A 201 22.50 -9.93 3.47
CA ASN A 201 21.30 -10.18 4.27
C ASN A 201 21.43 -9.46 5.61
N LYS A 202 20.40 -8.72 6.00
CA LYS A 202 20.32 -7.94 7.24
C LYS A 202 21.59 -7.10 7.47
N PRO A 203 21.93 -6.19 6.53
CA PRO A 203 23.12 -5.36 6.65
C PRO A 203 23.04 -4.50 7.90
N ASN A 204 24.17 -4.34 8.58
CA ASN A 204 24.23 -3.50 9.77
C ASN A 204 24.58 -2.07 9.38
N PHE A 205 23.63 -1.15 9.55
CA PHE A 205 23.83 0.26 9.29
C PHE A 205 24.44 0.95 10.49
N ASN A 206 25.47 1.77 10.26
CA ASN A 206 26.05 2.65 11.25
C ASN A 206 25.57 4.08 10.99
N ASN A 207 24.90 4.70 11.95
CA ASN A 207 24.29 6.04 11.79
C ASN A 207 23.44 6.17 10.50
N SER A 208 22.61 5.17 10.23
CA SER A 208 21.75 5.12 9.03
C SER A 208 22.50 5.01 7.70
N ILE A 209 23.80 4.71 7.71
CA ILE A 209 24.65 4.56 6.52
C ILE A 209 25.22 3.14 6.47
N TYR A 210 25.17 2.54 5.28
CA TYR A 210 25.85 1.31 4.93
C TYR A 210 26.74 1.54 3.70
N THR A 211 27.99 1.08 3.72
CA THR A 211 28.92 1.21 2.60
C THR A 211 29.11 -0.13 1.90
N ILE A 212 28.90 -0.15 0.59
CA ILE A 212 29.30 -1.27 -0.28
C ILE A 212 30.66 -0.93 -0.85
N GLU A 213 31.60 -1.85 -0.71
CA GLU A 213 32.99 -1.69 -1.14
C GLU A 213 33.36 -2.68 -2.24
N ASN A 214 34.51 -2.45 -2.88
CA ASN A 214 35.10 -3.32 -3.89
C ASN A 214 34.20 -3.53 -5.13
N ILE A 215 33.47 -2.48 -5.54
CA ILE A 215 32.66 -2.51 -6.74
C ILE A 215 33.55 -2.16 -7.93
N THR A 216 33.64 -3.06 -8.91
CA THR A 216 34.40 -2.80 -10.14
C THR A 216 33.71 -1.75 -11.02
N GLN A 217 34.50 -1.11 -11.91
CA GLN A 217 33.96 -0.15 -12.87
C GLN A 217 32.80 -0.76 -13.67
N GLY A 218 31.70 -0.03 -13.81
CA GLY A 218 30.53 -0.50 -14.57
C GLY A 218 29.21 0.13 -14.14
N PHE A 219 28.15 -0.33 -14.82
CA PHE A 219 26.77 -0.04 -14.45
C PHE A 219 26.16 -1.17 -13.66
N TYR A 220 25.42 -0.82 -12.62
CA TYR A 220 24.77 -1.76 -11.71
C TYR A 220 23.35 -1.34 -11.37
N PHE A 221 22.54 -2.34 -11.03
CA PHE A 221 21.29 -2.17 -10.32
C PHE A 221 21.49 -2.56 -8.86
N LEU A 222 21.20 -1.62 -7.97
CA LEU A 222 21.20 -1.83 -6.53
C LEU A 222 19.76 -2.08 -6.09
N LYS A 223 19.43 -3.34 -5.79
CA LYS A 223 18.12 -3.73 -5.27
C LYS A 223 18.19 -3.80 -3.76
N LEU A 224 17.28 -3.07 -3.11
CA LEU A 224 17.14 -2.97 -1.67
C LEU A 224 15.77 -3.52 -1.29
N THR A 225 15.72 -4.45 -0.35
CA THR A 225 14.49 -5.08 0.12
C THR A 225 14.26 -4.78 1.60
N SER A 226 13.05 -4.39 1.95
CA SER A 226 12.58 -4.17 3.31
C SER A 226 11.13 -4.63 3.42
N ASN A 227 10.78 -5.45 4.41
CA ASN A 227 9.41 -5.91 4.64
C ASN A 227 8.71 -6.46 3.38
N ASN A 228 9.41 -7.30 2.60
CA ASN A 228 8.93 -7.87 1.33
C ASN A 228 8.67 -6.86 0.20
N GLN A 229 9.06 -5.62 0.36
CA GLN A 229 9.04 -4.60 -0.70
C GLN A 229 10.46 -4.36 -1.20
N SER A 230 10.61 -4.13 -2.49
CA SER A 230 11.92 -3.89 -3.09
C SER A 230 11.93 -2.63 -3.92
N ILE A 231 13.07 -1.95 -3.87
CA ILE A 231 13.37 -0.83 -4.76
C ILE A 231 14.65 -1.10 -5.52
N VAL A 232 14.78 -0.51 -6.70
CA VAL A 232 15.99 -0.59 -7.51
C VAL A 232 16.50 0.82 -7.77
N LYS A 233 17.76 1.08 -7.40
CA LYS A 233 18.50 2.30 -7.76
C LYS A 233 19.57 1.95 -8.80
N LYS A 234 19.79 2.86 -9.74
CA LYS A 234 20.90 2.74 -10.71
C LYS A 234 22.19 3.23 -10.04
N LEU A 235 23.27 2.50 -10.23
CA LEU A 235 24.60 2.85 -9.74
C LEU A 235 25.58 2.85 -10.90
N PHE A 236 26.39 3.90 -10.97
CA PHE A 236 27.47 4.01 -11.94
C PHE A 236 28.82 4.14 -11.20
N VAL A 237 29.78 3.27 -11.54
CA VAL A 237 31.14 3.23 -11.00
C VAL A 237 32.11 3.54 -12.14
N ASN A 238 32.87 4.64 -12.01
CA ASN A 238 33.89 5.07 -12.97
C ASN A 238 35.19 4.27 -12.79
#